data_7ebf2cdcb6569551d763784dd7effdea
#
_entry.id   7ebf2cdcb6569551d763784dd7effdea
#
_cell.length_a   1.000
_cell.length_b   1.000
_cell.length_c   1.000
_cell.angle_alpha   90.00
_cell.angle_beta   90.00
_cell.angle_gamma   90.00
#
_symmetry.space_group_name_H-M   'P 1'
#
loop_
_entity.id
_entity.type
_entity.pdbx_description
1 polymer ?
#
loop_
_entity_poly.entity_id
_entity_poly.type
_entity_poly.pdbx_seq_one_letter_code
_entity_poly.pdbx_strand_id
1 'polypeptide(L)'
;MFDTVFTSIGTITLEFTVHNPNKESVMISSISMGKGTGSFFRMNVDGRKGLFVEDVPIEGGDSLYVFVEATIDPLNVNNPMVVQDSIVFITNSNMQDVDLLAWGQDVHLINGEVINSQTWINDKPYLIYNSMMVDTFEVLTISPGTRLYFHKGSSMYISGTLKVNGTLDEPVFFQGDRLDEMYKDIPGQWSGIYFINGSAGNEINYANIFNGITGIHLGNFYSNDPPPDLKLSNTIIQHMTYAGISSVGAEIEANNCLISDCGAFTTALTTGGSYEFIQCTFANYWGWSHRATPTFLLSNYYNLNDTAFFTGDLVQADFGNCIIYGSLENEVFVDELETGGVFNYTFNHCLIKADTSVDVADLANFNNVWVNEEPGFIFPGEFNFQLDTLAFAKDLGLLQIAEPFPIDLLGSSRLDDSGPDLGAYERIEEVAPTRNSR
;
A
#
# COMPACT_ATOMS: atom_id res chain seq x y z
N MET A 1 5.11 19.13 -18.06
CA MET A 1 3.77 18.55 -17.98
C MET A 1 3.55 18.12 -16.54
N PHE A 2 2.44 18.49 -15.92
CA PHE A 2 2.02 17.96 -14.63
C PHE A 2 1.22 16.69 -14.86
N ASP A 3 1.37 15.70 -13.99
CA ASP A 3 0.49 14.54 -13.94
C ASP A 3 -0.88 14.93 -13.32
N THR A 4 -1.62 13.99 -12.78
CA THR A 4 -2.90 14.27 -12.15
C THR A 4 -2.74 15.21 -10.96
N VAL A 5 -3.45 16.34 -11.01
CA VAL A 5 -3.50 17.39 -10.00
C VAL A 5 -4.86 17.36 -9.34
N PHE A 6 -4.90 17.15 -8.04
CA PHE A 6 -6.15 17.24 -7.30
C PHE A 6 -6.61 18.70 -7.20
N THR A 7 -7.90 18.94 -7.50
CA THR A 7 -8.48 20.29 -7.42
C THR A 7 -8.47 20.81 -5.99
N SER A 8 -8.48 22.14 -5.85
CA SER A 8 -8.44 22.86 -4.56
C SER A 8 -7.13 22.75 -3.77
N ILE A 9 -6.12 22.06 -4.30
CA ILE A 9 -4.81 21.90 -3.66
C ILE A 9 -3.72 22.33 -4.64
N GLY A 10 -2.72 23.05 -4.15
CA GLY A 10 -1.54 23.39 -4.96
C GLY A 10 -0.72 22.13 -5.27
N THR A 11 -0.22 22.05 -6.52
CA THR A 11 0.64 20.93 -6.93
C THR A 11 2.01 20.99 -6.27
N ILE A 12 2.79 19.93 -6.52
CA ILE A 12 4.24 20.03 -6.46
C ILE A 12 4.71 21.11 -7.41
N THR A 13 5.79 21.78 -7.06
CA THR A 13 6.48 22.72 -7.95
C THR A 13 7.32 21.95 -8.95
N LEU A 14 7.05 22.12 -10.24
CA LEU A 14 7.95 21.67 -11.31
C LEU A 14 8.89 22.81 -11.69
N GLU A 15 10.08 22.45 -12.18
CA GLU A 15 11.06 23.43 -12.64
C GLU A 15 11.57 23.10 -14.04
N PHE A 16 11.99 24.14 -14.74
CA PHE A 16 12.80 24.03 -15.94
C PHE A 16 13.81 25.18 -15.99
N THR A 17 14.85 25.02 -16.79
CA THR A 17 15.90 26.01 -16.96
C THR A 17 15.84 26.64 -18.33
N VAL A 18 16.07 27.97 -18.38
CA VAL A 18 16.32 28.74 -19.61
C VAL A 18 17.81 29.06 -19.67
N HIS A 19 18.49 28.52 -20.67
CA HIS A 19 19.95 28.65 -20.81
C HIS A 19 20.34 29.67 -21.87
N ASN A 20 21.31 30.53 -21.55
CA ASN A 20 21.95 31.43 -22.51
C ASN A 20 23.28 30.83 -23.03
N PRO A 21 23.32 30.21 -24.20
CA PRO A 21 24.54 29.59 -24.74
C PRO A 21 25.55 30.59 -25.31
N ASN A 22 25.18 31.87 -25.38
CA ASN A 22 26.06 32.93 -25.91
C ASN A 22 27.09 33.32 -24.85
N LYS A 23 28.14 34.05 -25.31
CA LYS A 23 29.15 34.62 -24.42
C LYS A 23 28.70 35.92 -23.77
N GLU A 24 27.76 36.62 -24.42
CA GLU A 24 27.22 37.89 -23.96
C GLU A 24 25.95 37.69 -23.16
N SER A 25 25.70 38.60 -22.22
CA SER A 25 24.45 38.63 -21.45
C SER A 25 23.25 38.88 -22.39
N VAL A 26 22.15 38.17 -22.14
CA VAL A 26 20.86 38.31 -22.82
C VAL A 26 19.83 38.88 -21.87
N MET A 27 19.10 39.89 -22.28
CA MET A 27 17.97 40.45 -21.54
C MET A 27 16.67 39.89 -22.08
N ILE A 28 15.93 39.17 -21.25
CA ILE A 28 14.55 38.78 -21.54
C ILE A 28 13.67 39.97 -21.15
N SER A 29 13.01 40.57 -22.12
CA SER A 29 12.18 41.78 -21.91
C SER A 29 10.98 41.50 -21.04
N SER A 30 10.34 40.32 -21.23
CA SER A 30 9.24 39.86 -20.36
C SER A 30 9.08 38.35 -20.37
N ILE A 31 8.59 37.83 -19.24
CA ILE A 31 8.14 36.46 -19.04
C ILE A 31 6.74 36.52 -18.48
N SER A 32 5.76 35.91 -19.15
CA SER A 32 4.35 36.01 -18.75
C SER A 32 3.58 34.71 -18.92
N MET A 33 2.54 34.53 -18.10
CA MET A 33 1.55 33.47 -18.34
C MET A 33 0.70 33.81 -19.54
N GLY A 34 0.50 32.87 -20.48
CA GLY A 34 -0.24 33.07 -21.71
C GLY A 34 -1.69 33.51 -21.50
N LYS A 35 -2.39 32.92 -20.51
CA LYS A 35 -3.76 33.29 -20.12
C LYS A 35 -3.84 34.39 -19.06
N GLY A 36 -2.70 34.95 -18.64
CA GLY A 36 -2.64 36.03 -17.64
C GLY A 36 -3.38 35.65 -16.35
N THR A 37 -4.32 36.48 -15.91
CA THR A 37 -5.10 36.27 -14.67
C THR A 37 -6.06 35.07 -14.73
N GLY A 38 -6.37 34.56 -15.92
CA GLY A 38 -7.18 33.34 -16.12
C GLY A 38 -6.38 32.05 -16.06
N SER A 39 -5.07 32.10 -15.74
CA SER A 39 -4.22 30.93 -15.64
C SER A 39 -4.48 30.15 -14.35
N PHE A 40 -4.56 28.82 -14.44
CA PHE A 40 -4.49 27.90 -13.30
C PHE A 40 -3.05 27.68 -12.81
N PHE A 41 -2.06 28.19 -13.56
CA PHE A 41 -0.65 28.05 -13.21
C PHE A 41 -0.12 29.34 -12.58
N ARG A 42 0.89 29.18 -11.73
CA ARG A 42 1.66 30.25 -11.11
C ARG A 42 3.13 30.01 -11.38
N MET A 43 3.89 31.05 -11.62
CA MET A 43 5.33 30.93 -11.86
C MET A 43 6.14 31.72 -10.83
N ASN A 44 7.36 31.27 -10.63
CA ASN A 44 8.42 31.96 -9.90
C ASN A 44 9.67 31.93 -10.76
N VAL A 45 10.09 33.10 -11.21
CA VAL A 45 11.24 33.29 -12.10
C VAL A 45 12.38 33.84 -11.25
N ASP A 46 13.39 33.03 -10.94
CA ASP A 46 14.55 33.43 -10.15
C ASP A 46 14.17 34.19 -8.86
N GLY A 47 13.24 33.61 -8.07
CA GLY A 47 12.74 34.23 -6.83
C GLY A 47 11.65 35.28 -7.00
N ARG A 48 11.34 35.74 -8.22
CA ARG A 48 10.26 36.68 -8.53
C ARG A 48 8.96 35.95 -8.83
N LYS A 49 8.03 35.95 -7.87
CA LYS A 49 6.70 35.31 -8.02
C LYS A 49 5.75 36.24 -8.77
N GLY A 50 4.95 35.68 -9.69
CA GLY A 50 3.90 36.45 -10.38
C GLY A 50 3.39 35.77 -11.64
N LEU A 51 2.48 36.47 -12.34
CA LEU A 51 1.98 36.06 -13.66
C LEU A 51 2.74 36.80 -14.80
N PHE A 52 3.57 37.75 -14.42
CA PHE A 52 4.33 38.61 -15.33
C PHE A 52 5.59 39.12 -14.63
N VAL A 53 6.75 38.99 -15.30
CA VAL A 53 8.06 39.46 -14.82
C VAL A 53 8.78 40.12 -15.98
N GLU A 54 9.37 41.28 -15.75
CA GLU A 54 10.10 42.05 -16.75
C GLU A 54 11.60 42.12 -16.46
N ASP A 55 12.38 42.44 -17.49
CA ASP A 55 13.80 42.73 -17.43
C ASP A 55 14.61 41.69 -16.68
N VAL A 56 14.62 40.46 -17.22
CA VAL A 56 15.34 39.32 -16.65
C VAL A 56 16.65 39.11 -17.39
N PRO A 57 17.81 39.45 -16.81
CA PRO A 57 19.11 39.17 -17.41
C PRO A 57 19.49 37.72 -17.23
N ILE A 58 20.15 37.11 -18.23
CA ILE A 58 20.88 35.86 -18.13
C ILE A 58 22.30 36.11 -18.64
N GLU A 59 23.29 35.96 -17.77
CA GLU A 59 24.69 36.11 -18.13
C GLU A 59 25.15 35.09 -19.17
N GLY A 60 26.23 35.40 -19.88
CA GLY A 60 26.75 34.48 -20.91
C GLY A 60 27.18 33.14 -20.35
N GLY A 61 26.63 32.06 -20.89
CA GLY A 61 26.86 30.70 -20.43
C GLY A 61 26.11 30.27 -19.17
N ASP A 62 25.22 31.13 -18.64
CA ASP A 62 24.45 30.91 -17.42
C ASP A 62 23.02 30.43 -17.72
N SER A 63 22.27 30.07 -16.68
CA SER A 63 20.90 29.56 -16.73
C SER A 63 19.99 30.22 -15.70
N LEU A 64 18.75 30.43 -16.09
CA LEU A 64 17.67 30.92 -15.24
C LEU A 64 16.72 29.77 -14.87
N TYR A 65 16.36 29.65 -13.59
CA TYR A 65 15.37 28.70 -13.12
C TYR A 65 13.96 29.30 -13.14
N VAL A 66 13.04 28.55 -13.70
CA VAL A 66 11.61 28.88 -13.69
C VAL A 66 10.86 27.74 -12.97
N PHE A 67 10.25 28.09 -11.86
CA PHE A 67 9.41 27.20 -11.06
C PHE A 67 7.95 27.42 -11.40
N VAL A 68 7.18 26.36 -11.52
CA VAL A 68 5.76 26.40 -11.90
C VAL A 68 4.95 25.53 -10.94
N GLU A 69 3.84 26.08 -10.47
CA GLU A 69 2.82 25.40 -9.67
C GLU A 69 1.48 25.47 -10.42
N ALA A 70 0.60 24.48 -10.24
CA ALA A 70 -0.77 24.55 -10.71
C ALA A 70 -1.74 24.51 -9.51
N THR A 71 -2.83 25.28 -9.59
CA THR A 71 -3.98 25.19 -8.68
C THR A 71 -5.22 25.22 -9.53
N ILE A 72 -6.00 24.14 -9.51
CA ILE A 72 -7.15 23.95 -10.37
C ILE A 72 -8.42 24.06 -9.53
N ASP A 73 -9.36 24.91 -9.95
CA ASP A 73 -10.66 25.01 -9.28
C ASP A 73 -11.55 23.81 -9.61
N PRO A 74 -12.32 23.28 -8.64
CA PRO A 74 -13.16 22.13 -8.84
C PRO A 74 -14.33 22.43 -9.78
N LEU A 75 -14.64 21.49 -10.67
CA LEU A 75 -15.85 21.53 -11.52
C LEU A 75 -17.00 20.68 -11.01
N ASN A 76 -16.80 19.93 -9.91
CA ASN A 76 -17.74 18.96 -9.34
C ASN A 76 -18.14 17.84 -10.29
N VAL A 77 -17.19 17.35 -11.08
CA VAL A 77 -17.36 16.23 -12.01
C VAL A 77 -16.26 15.18 -11.77
N ASN A 78 -16.56 13.92 -12.00
CA ASN A 78 -15.61 12.82 -11.81
C ASN A 78 -14.73 12.55 -13.05
N ASN A 79 -14.57 13.47 -13.95
CA ASN A 79 -13.69 13.30 -15.10
C ASN A 79 -12.45 14.17 -14.94
N PRO A 80 -11.25 13.64 -15.23
CA PRO A 80 -10.06 14.46 -15.30
C PRO A 80 -10.26 15.62 -16.28
N MET A 81 -10.00 16.82 -15.80
CA MET A 81 -10.07 18.04 -16.60
C MET A 81 -8.68 18.40 -17.12
N VAL A 82 -8.56 18.55 -18.43
CA VAL A 82 -7.29 19.01 -19.03
C VAL A 82 -7.22 20.52 -18.95
N VAL A 83 -6.23 21.05 -18.24
CA VAL A 83 -5.90 22.48 -18.23
C VAL A 83 -4.59 22.73 -18.97
N GLN A 84 -4.62 23.73 -19.82
CA GLN A 84 -3.50 24.13 -20.67
C GLN A 84 -3.23 25.61 -20.56
N ASP A 85 -1.97 26.00 -20.60
CA ASP A 85 -1.50 27.38 -20.71
C ASP A 85 -0.08 27.36 -21.29
N SER A 86 0.57 28.51 -21.34
CA SER A 86 1.99 28.59 -21.68
C SER A 86 2.69 29.67 -20.86
N ILE A 87 4.01 29.55 -20.75
CA ILE A 87 4.87 30.64 -20.29
C ILE A 87 5.52 31.24 -21.54
N VAL A 88 5.23 32.52 -21.80
CA VAL A 88 5.69 33.27 -22.98
C VAL A 88 6.89 34.10 -22.59
N PHE A 89 7.97 33.95 -23.35
CA PHE A 89 9.22 34.70 -23.24
C PHE A 89 9.36 35.68 -24.43
N ILE A 90 9.65 36.93 -24.15
CA ILE A 90 9.96 37.94 -25.21
C ILE A 90 11.39 38.38 -25.04
N THR A 91 12.22 38.11 -26.07
CA THR A 91 13.64 38.49 -26.10
C THR A 91 13.95 39.17 -27.45
N ASN A 92 14.37 40.43 -27.44
CA ASN A 92 14.67 41.17 -28.66
C ASN A 92 13.53 41.13 -29.70
N SER A 93 12.29 41.27 -29.27
CA SER A 93 11.05 41.13 -30.06
C SER A 93 10.77 39.72 -30.62
N ASN A 94 11.58 38.74 -30.32
CA ASN A 94 11.27 37.33 -30.60
C ASN A 94 10.45 36.73 -29.47
N MET A 95 9.42 36.00 -29.84
CA MET A 95 8.55 35.29 -28.90
C MET A 95 8.87 33.79 -28.93
N GLN A 96 9.02 33.21 -27.75
CA GLN A 96 9.14 31.79 -27.52
C GLN A 96 8.20 31.39 -26.38
N ASP A 97 7.73 30.20 -26.33
CA ASP A 97 6.86 29.74 -25.27
C ASP A 97 7.20 28.31 -24.80
N VAL A 98 6.76 28.03 -23.61
CA VAL A 98 6.80 26.68 -22.99
C VAL A 98 5.38 26.31 -22.65
N ASP A 99 4.87 25.25 -23.28
CA ASP A 99 3.53 24.73 -23.04
C ASP A 99 3.41 24.12 -21.65
N LEU A 100 2.35 24.48 -20.97
CA LEU A 100 1.95 23.91 -19.68
C LEU A 100 0.70 23.07 -19.84
N LEU A 101 0.75 21.84 -19.30
CA LEU A 101 -0.35 20.90 -19.33
C LEU A 101 -0.51 20.26 -17.95
N ALA A 102 -1.73 20.18 -17.45
CA ALA A 102 -2.07 19.43 -16.25
C ALA A 102 -3.43 18.74 -16.39
N TRP A 103 -3.58 17.61 -15.69
CA TRP A 103 -4.85 16.91 -15.54
C TRP A 103 -5.43 17.20 -14.17
N GLY A 104 -6.53 17.98 -14.09
CA GLY A 104 -7.26 18.24 -12.84
C GLY A 104 -8.21 17.09 -12.51
N GLN A 105 -8.18 16.59 -11.28
CA GLN A 105 -9.11 15.59 -10.77
C GLN A 105 -9.84 16.15 -9.56
N ASP A 106 -11.17 16.23 -9.63
CA ASP A 106 -12.00 16.59 -8.48
C ASP A 106 -11.97 15.51 -7.41
N VAL A 107 -11.99 15.91 -6.15
CA VAL A 107 -11.91 15.03 -4.99
C VAL A 107 -12.90 15.42 -3.89
N HIS A 108 -13.19 14.46 -3.01
CA HIS A 108 -13.70 14.72 -1.67
C HIS A 108 -12.50 15.00 -0.76
N LEU A 109 -12.28 16.23 -0.38
CA LEU A 109 -11.18 16.60 0.50
C LEU A 109 -11.57 16.36 1.97
N ILE A 110 -10.82 15.48 2.64
CA ILE A 110 -10.92 15.22 4.08
C ILE A 110 -9.65 15.81 4.73
N ASN A 111 -9.82 16.77 5.61
CA ASN A 111 -8.70 17.53 6.16
C ASN A 111 -8.72 17.58 7.70
N GLY A 112 -8.15 16.56 8.34
CA GLY A 112 -8.12 16.45 9.80
C GLY A 112 -9.49 16.21 10.42
N GLU A 113 -10.38 15.50 9.72
CA GLU A 113 -11.77 15.35 10.11
C GLU A 113 -12.03 14.12 10.96
N VAL A 114 -13.01 14.25 11.89
CA VAL A 114 -13.63 13.14 12.58
C VAL A 114 -14.88 12.75 11.82
N ILE A 115 -14.98 11.48 11.44
CA ILE A 115 -15.97 10.94 10.53
C ILE A 115 -17.06 10.23 11.34
N ASN A 116 -18.31 10.69 11.19
CA ASN A 116 -19.49 9.99 11.67
C ASN A 116 -19.94 8.91 10.67
N SER A 117 -20.95 8.13 11.03
CA SER A 117 -21.49 7.05 10.19
C SER A 117 -21.91 7.54 8.82
N GLN A 118 -21.27 7.02 7.81
CA GLN A 118 -21.52 7.36 6.41
C GLN A 118 -21.01 6.27 5.45
N THR A 119 -21.40 6.41 4.20
CA THR A 119 -20.92 5.55 3.10
C THR A 119 -20.15 6.38 2.09
N TRP A 120 -18.93 5.97 1.79
CA TRP A 120 -18.13 6.53 0.71
C TRP A 120 -18.35 5.72 -0.56
N ILE A 121 -18.62 6.41 -1.67
CA ILE A 121 -18.96 5.82 -2.96
C ILE A 121 -17.92 6.19 -4.02
N ASN A 122 -17.85 5.43 -5.09
CA ASN A 122 -16.91 5.66 -6.20
C ASN A 122 -17.43 6.73 -7.18
N ASP A 123 -17.83 7.90 -6.68
CA ASP A 123 -18.20 9.06 -7.51
C ASP A 123 -16.99 9.95 -7.83
N LYS A 124 -16.16 10.23 -6.84
CA LYS A 124 -14.87 10.94 -6.93
C LYS A 124 -13.88 10.33 -5.94
N PRO A 125 -12.56 10.43 -6.15
CA PRO A 125 -11.60 10.02 -5.15
C PRO A 125 -11.72 10.82 -3.84
N TYR A 126 -11.36 10.18 -2.74
CA TYR A 126 -11.19 10.82 -1.43
C TYR A 126 -9.73 11.15 -1.22
N LEU A 127 -9.43 12.41 -0.90
CA LEU A 127 -8.08 12.88 -0.64
C LEU A 127 -7.94 13.29 0.83
N ILE A 128 -7.09 12.58 1.54
CA ILE A 128 -6.95 12.70 2.99
C ILE A 128 -5.68 13.50 3.32
N TYR A 129 -5.88 14.68 3.93
CA TYR A 129 -4.85 15.53 4.50
C TYR A 129 -4.97 15.58 6.02
N ASN A 130 -3.83 15.72 6.71
CA ASN A 130 -3.76 15.84 8.17
C ASN A 130 -4.48 14.73 8.94
N SER A 131 -4.56 13.54 8.34
CA SER A 131 -5.23 12.36 8.90
C SER A 131 -6.77 12.49 8.97
N MET A 132 -7.41 11.40 9.35
CA MET A 132 -8.83 11.33 9.65
C MET A 132 -9.08 10.29 10.73
N MET A 133 -10.24 10.34 11.40
CA MET A 133 -10.64 9.33 12.37
C MET A 133 -12.11 8.99 12.20
N VAL A 134 -12.43 7.69 12.12
CA VAL A 134 -13.80 7.21 12.31
C VAL A 134 -14.09 7.22 13.80
N ASP A 135 -15.11 7.99 14.22
CA ASP A 135 -15.41 8.19 15.64
C ASP A 135 -15.92 6.90 16.31
N THR A 136 -15.82 6.87 17.63
CA THR A 136 -16.27 5.74 18.45
C THR A 136 -17.76 5.47 18.23
N PHE A 137 -18.11 4.20 18.02
CA PHE A 137 -19.47 3.71 17.69
C PHE A 137 -20.00 4.12 16.31
N GLU A 138 -19.24 4.86 15.54
CA GLU A 138 -19.60 5.24 14.17
C GLU A 138 -19.09 4.21 13.15
N VAL A 139 -19.74 4.13 12.00
CA VAL A 139 -19.42 3.16 10.95
C VAL A 139 -19.09 3.88 9.65
N LEU A 140 -17.88 3.69 9.16
CA LEU A 140 -17.53 4.09 7.80
C LEU A 140 -17.62 2.88 6.87
N THR A 141 -18.50 2.97 5.87
CA THR A 141 -18.63 1.97 4.82
C THR A 141 -18.01 2.51 3.53
N ILE A 142 -17.11 1.75 2.91
CA ILE A 142 -16.47 2.11 1.64
C ILE A 142 -16.94 1.14 0.56
N SER A 143 -17.56 1.70 -0.49
CA SER A 143 -18.18 0.97 -1.60
C SER A 143 -17.12 0.48 -2.62
N PRO A 144 -17.45 -0.52 -3.48
CA PRO A 144 -16.55 -1.01 -4.51
C PRO A 144 -15.97 0.10 -5.40
N GLY A 145 -14.72 -0.07 -5.84
CA GLY A 145 -14.02 0.83 -6.75
C GLY A 145 -13.62 2.19 -6.16
N THR A 146 -13.93 2.45 -4.88
CA THR A 146 -13.56 3.73 -4.23
C THR A 146 -12.04 3.86 -4.11
N ARG A 147 -11.53 5.06 -4.39
CA ARG A 147 -10.10 5.38 -4.34
C ARG A 147 -9.82 6.40 -3.25
N LEU A 148 -8.92 6.03 -2.34
CA LEU A 148 -8.49 6.88 -1.23
C LEU A 148 -7.01 7.22 -1.42
N TYR A 149 -6.72 8.50 -1.50
CA TYR A 149 -5.38 9.04 -1.62
C TYR A 149 -4.99 9.76 -0.34
N PHE A 150 -3.81 9.48 0.16
CA PHE A 150 -3.33 10.03 1.43
C PHE A 150 -2.13 10.93 1.19
N HIS A 151 -2.20 12.14 1.69
CA HIS A 151 -1.06 13.05 1.69
C HIS A 151 0.03 12.54 2.66
N LYS A 152 1.27 12.92 2.39
CA LYS A 152 2.42 12.54 3.21
C LYS A 152 2.16 12.78 4.70
N GLY A 153 2.38 11.74 5.51
CA GLY A 153 2.19 11.77 6.96
C GLY A 153 0.74 11.66 7.42
N SER A 154 -0.22 11.54 6.51
CA SER A 154 -1.63 11.30 6.86
C SER A 154 -1.88 9.83 7.21
N SER A 155 -2.80 9.60 8.13
CA SER A 155 -3.25 8.30 8.61
C SER A 155 -4.77 8.20 8.58
N MET A 156 -5.26 6.97 8.58
CA MET A 156 -6.66 6.65 8.82
C MET A 156 -6.80 5.96 10.18
N TYR A 157 -7.37 6.63 11.17
CA TYR A 157 -7.61 6.07 12.50
C TYR A 157 -9.04 5.55 12.61
N ILE A 158 -9.21 4.35 13.14
CA ILE A 158 -10.50 3.68 13.33
C ILE A 158 -10.72 3.47 14.82
N SER A 159 -11.54 4.31 15.42
CA SER A 159 -12.04 4.16 16.79
C SER A 159 -13.43 3.50 16.83
N GLY A 160 -14.19 3.64 15.75
CA GLY A 160 -15.46 2.96 15.49
C GLY A 160 -15.29 1.69 14.67
N THR A 161 -16.04 1.58 13.57
CA THR A 161 -16.03 0.42 12.67
C THR A 161 -15.72 0.82 11.24
N LEU A 162 -14.84 0.06 10.57
CA LEU A 162 -14.55 0.19 9.15
C LEU A 162 -15.10 -1.02 8.38
N LYS A 163 -15.87 -0.75 7.31
CA LYS A 163 -16.37 -1.75 6.36
C LYS A 163 -15.90 -1.40 4.95
N VAL A 164 -14.94 -2.14 4.42
CA VAL A 164 -14.46 -1.99 3.04
C VAL A 164 -15.05 -3.11 2.19
N ASN A 165 -15.91 -2.75 1.25
CA ASN A 165 -16.71 -3.68 0.45
C ASN A 165 -16.28 -3.65 -1.03
N GLY A 166 -14.99 -3.87 -1.33
CA GLY A 166 -14.52 -4.06 -2.69
C GLY A 166 -15.04 -5.36 -3.31
N THR A 167 -14.85 -5.49 -4.62
CA THR A 167 -15.10 -6.72 -5.39
C THR A 167 -13.89 -7.03 -6.25
N LEU A 168 -13.82 -8.22 -6.81
CA LEU A 168 -12.75 -8.62 -7.72
C LEU A 168 -12.58 -7.61 -8.89
N ASP A 169 -13.69 -7.19 -9.50
CA ASP A 169 -13.70 -6.27 -10.64
C ASP A 169 -13.50 -4.80 -10.21
N GLU A 170 -13.91 -4.45 -8.99
CA GLU A 170 -13.87 -3.09 -8.44
C GLU A 170 -13.26 -3.08 -7.03
N PRO A 171 -11.94 -3.36 -6.89
CA PRO A 171 -11.28 -3.28 -5.59
C PRO A 171 -11.23 -1.85 -5.07
N VAL A 172 -11.12 -1.70 -3.76
CA VAL A 172 -10.92 -0.39 -3.11
C VAL A 172 -9.42 -0.11 -3.00
N PHE A 173 -8.99 1.11 -3.33
CA PHE A 173 -7.57 1.51 -3.31
C PHE A 173 -7.25 2.47 -2.17
N PHE A 174 -6.19 2.16 -1.43
CA PHE A 174 -5.58 3.00 -0.41
C PHE A 174 -4.10 3.22 -0.79
N GLN A 175 -3.72 4.45 -1.11
CA GLN A 175 -2.34 4.73 -1.54
C GLN A 175 -1.97 6.20 -1.31
N GLY A 176 -0.70 6.55 -1.51
CA GLY A 176 -0.25 7.93 -1.48
C GLY A 176 -0.89 8.80 -2.59
N ASP A 177 -0.87 10.10 -2.40
CA ASP A 177 -1.42 11.09 -3.34
C ASP A 177 -0.47 11.45 -4.50
N ARG A 178 0.73 10.83 -4.54
CA ARG A 178 1.68 11.00 -5.63
C ARG A 178 1.38 9.96 -6.73
N LEU A 179 0.72 10.42 -7.79
CA LEU A 179 0.28 9.57 -8.90
C LEU A 179 1.26 9.54 -10.07
N ASP A 180 2.38 10.24 -9.97
CA ASP A 180 3.45 10.20 -10.95
C ASP A 180 4.01 8.77 -11.09
N GLU A 181 4.26 8.31 -12.31
CA GLU A 181 4.74 6.94 -12.58
C GLU A 181 5.99 6.56 -11.75
N MET A 182 6.88 7.54 -11.51
CA MET A 182 8.06 7.30 -10.67
C MET A 182 7.76 7.04 -9.18
N TYR A 183 6.55 7.36 -8.71
CA TYR A 183 6.12 7.13 -7.32
C TYR A 183 5.23 5.91 -7.16
N LYS A 184 4.91 5.22 -8.24
CA LYS A 184 3.98 4.09 -8.29
C LYS A 184 4.26 3.02 -7.24
N ASP A 185 5.53 2.65 -7.07
CA ASP A 185 5.94 1.58 -6.17
C ASP A 185 6.81 2.09 -5.00
N ILE A 186 6.99 3.43 -4.86
CA ILE A 186 7.80 4.00 -3.78
C ILE A 186 7.06 3.87 -2.45
N PRO A 187 7.64 3.20 -1.44
CA PRO A 187 7.02 3.05 -0.14
C PRO A 187 7.12 4.32 0.73
N GLY A 188 6.33 4.40 1.81
CA GLY A 188 6.43 5.46 2.81
C GLY A 188 5.79 6.79 2.43
N GLN A 189 4.84 6.79 1.48
CA GLN A 189 4.15 8.00 1.05
C GLN A 189 3.10 8.50 2.06
N TRP A 190 2.53 7.61 2.86
CA TRP A 190 1.54 7.90 3.91
C TRP A 190 1.74 6.96 5.10
N SER A 191 1.05 7.22 6.22
CA SER A 191 1.38 6.49 7.46
C SER A 191 0.75 5.11 7.55
N GLY A 192 -0.54 4.94 7.21
CA GLY A 192 -1.25 3.66 7.29
C GLY A 192 -2.67 3.75 7.84
N ILE A 193 -3.30 2.58 8.01
CA ILE A 193 -4.61 2.38 8.64
C ILE A 193 -4.38 1.86 10.06
N TYR A 194 -4.92 2.55 11.07
CA TYR A 194 -4.70 2.26 12.49
C TYR A 194 -6.03 1.95 13.20
N PHE A 195 -6.24 0.70 13.55
CA PHE A 195 -7.37 0.28 14.40
C PHE A 195 -7.01 0.46 15.87
N ILE A 196 -7.72 1.34 16.55
CA ILE A 196 -7.48 1.68 17.93
C ILE A 196 -8.23 0.69 18.83
N ASN A 197 -7.74 0.42 20.03
CA ASN A 197 -8.45 -0.40 21.01
C ASN A 197 -9.86 0.14 21.25
N GLY A 198 -10.84 -0.76 21.31
CA GLY A 198 -12.26 -0.44 21.34
C GLY A 198 -12.95 -0.41 19.98
N SER A 199 -12.17 -0.35 18.88
CA SER A 199 -12.68 -0.56 17.52
C SER A 199 -13.10 -2.02 17.33
N ALA A 200 -14.26 -2.28 16.76
CA ALA A 200 -14.77 -3.63 16.61
C ALA A 200 -15.63 -3.81 15.36
N GLY A 201 -15.77 -5.06 14.92
CA GLY A 201 -16.56 -5.45 13.77
C GLY A 201 -15.98 -4.97 12.44
N ASN A 202 -14.66 -4.85 12.34
CA ASN A 202 -14.00 -4.33 11.16
C ASN A 202 -13.90 -5.40 10.06
N GLU A 203 -14.12 -4.97 8.81
CA GLU A 203 -14.05 -5.84 7.65
C GLU A 203 -13.37 -5.11 6.48
N ILE A 204 -12.39 -5.77 5.85
CA ILE A 204 -11.77 -5.30 4.62
C ILE A 204 -11.82 -6.45 3.62
N ASN A 205 -12.48 -6.23 2.48
CA ASN A 205 -12.61 -7.21 1.43
C ASN A 205 -12.30 -6.59 0.07
N TYR A 206 -11.49 -7.24 -0.74
CA TYR A 206 -10.97 -6.76 -2.03
C TYR A 206 -10.44 -5.33 -1.94
N ALA A 207 -9.37 -5.15 -1.19
CA ALA A 207 -8.66 -3.89 -1.09
C ALA A 207 -7.21 -4.02 -1.61
N ASN A 208 -6.70 -2.93 -2.16
CA ASN A 208 -5.29 -2.74 -2.49
C ASN A 208 -4.75 -1.62 -1.60
N ILE A 209 -3.80 -1.95 -0.72
CA ILE A 209 -3.22 -1.02 0.26
C ILE A 209 -1.73 -0.88 -0.06
N PHE A 210 -1.33 0.26 -0.63
CA PHE A 210 -0.01 0.46 -1.21
C PHE A 210 0.76 1.65 -0.65
N ASN A 211 2.08 1.54 -0.67
CA ASN A 211 3.02 2.64 -0.54
C ASN A 211 3.00 3.37 0.82
N GLY A 212 2.58 2.70 1.88
CA GLY A 212 2.53 3.26 3.23
C GLY A 212 3.81 3.04 4.05
N ILE A 213 3.78 3.55 5.29
CA ILE A 213 4.75 3.15 6.31
C ILE A 213 4.32 1.82 6.90
N THR A 214 3.07 1.71 7.34
CA THR A 214 2.42 0.47 7.79
C THR A 214 1.12 0.31 7.04
N GLY A 215 0.86 -0.85 6.44
CA GLY A 215 -0.41 -1.08 5.76
C GLY A 215 -1.57 -1.02 6.76
N ILE A 216 -1.58 -1.96 7.70
CA ILE A 216 -2.58 -2.07 8.76
C ILE A 216 -1.88 -2.24 10.11
N HIS A 217 -2.24 -1.41 11.08
CA HIS A 217 -1.83 -1.53 12.46
C HIS A 217 -3.03 -1.74 13.37
N LEU A 218 -2.98 -2.73 14.26
CA LEU A 218 -4.06 -3.04 15.20
C LEU A 218 -3.55 -3.04 16.64
N GLY A 219 -4.27 -2.34 17.50
CA GLY A 219 -4.04 -2.36 18.94
C GLY A 219 -3.02 -1.35 19.42
N ASN A 220 -2.83 -1.33 20.73
CA ASN A 220 -1.99 -0.38 21.42
C ASN A 220 -1.58 -0.95 22.79
N PHE A 221 -0.30 -0.84 23.14
CA PHE A 221 0.26 -1.34 24.39
C PHE A 221 -0.29 -0.68 25.67
N TYR A 222 -0.83 0.52 25.58
CA TYR A 222 -1.19 1.36 26.72
C TYR A 222 -2.69 1.49 26.96
N SER A 223 -3.53 0.90 26.13
CA SER A 223 -4.98 0.97 26.31
C SER A 223 -5.48 -0.14 27.22
N ASN A 224 -6.51 0.18 28.01
CA ASN A 224 -7.29 -0.80 28.76
C ASN A 224 -8.59 -1.22 28.03
N ASP A 225 -8.88 -0.62 26.88
CA ASP A 225 -10.02 -1.00 26.07
C ASP A 225 -9.73 -2.34 25.37
N PRO A 226 -10.77 -3.11 24.99
CA PRO A 226 -10.59 -4.35 24.26
C PRO A 226 -9.73 -4.15 23.00
N PRO A 227 -8.85 -5.11 22.65
CA PRO A 227 -8.12 -5.05 21.41
C PRO A 227 -9.09 -5.06 20.22
N PRO A 228 -8.69 -4.45 19.06
CA PRO A 228 -9.54 -4.43 17.88
C PRO A 228 -9.61 -5.82 17.23
N ASP A 229 -10.71 -6.06 16.52
CA ASP A 229 -10.87 -7.18 15.61
C ASP A 229 -10.77 -6.74 14.14
N LEU A 230 -10.40 -7.66 13.24
CA LEU A 230 -10.39 -7.43 11.79
C LEU A 230 -10.64 -8.72 11.02
N LYS A 231 -11.63 -8.70 10.11
CA LYS A 231 -11.76 -9.68 9.02
C LYS A 231 -11.16 -9.12 7.76
N LEU A 232 -10.15 -9.80 7.23
CA LEU A 232 -9.37 -9.38 6.07
C LEU A 232 -9.47 -10.42 4.96
N SER A 233 -10.05 -10.09 3.81
CA SER A 233 -10.26 -11.05 2.73
C SER A 233 -9.83 -10.47 1.38
N ASN A 234 -9.26 -11.32 0.51
CA ASN A 234 -8.98 -10.97 -0.88
C ASN A 234 -8.23 -9.63 -1.03
N THR A 235 -7.25 -9.37 -0.18
CA THR A 235 -6.61 -8.05 -0.04
C THR A 235 -5.11 -8.13 -0.33
N ILE A 236 -4.60 -7.13 -1.04
CA ILE A 236 -3.19 -6.97 -1.35
C ILE A 236 -2.63 -5.81 -0.51
N ILE A 237 -1.55 -6.07 0.23
CA ILE A 237 -0.80 -5.06 1.01
C ILE A 237 0.65 -5.10 0.56
N GLN A 238 1.15 -4.02 -0.07
CA GLN A 238 2.51 -3.99 -0.65
C GLN A 238 3.20 -2.63 -0.48
N HIS A 239 4.53 -2.64 -0.57
CA HIS A 239 5.39 -1.45 -0.57
C HIS A 239 5.26 -0.65 0.72
N MET A 240 5.45 -1.31 1.87
CA MET A 240 5.45 -0.66 3.17
C MET A 240 6.88 -0.46 3.68
N THR A 241 7.22 0.74 4.16
CA THR A 241 8.59 0.96 4.70
C THR A 241 8.83 0.22 6.00
N TYR A 242 7.79 -0.14 6.73
CA TYR A 242 7.88 -0.89 7.99
C TYR A 242 7.18 -2.25 7.89
N ALA A 243 5.86 -2.31 7.96
CA ALA A 243 5.13 -3.58 8.01
C ALA A 243 3.85 -3.56 7.17
N GLY A 244 3.50 -4.68 6.55
CA GLY A 244 2.20 -4.87 5.93
C GLY A 244 1.10 -4.93 6.98
N ILE A 245 1.21 -5.84 7.94
CA ILE A 245 0.33 -5.97 9.10
C ILE A 245 1.18 -5.91 10.37
N SER A 246 0.79 -5.07 11.32
CA SER A 246 1.38 -4.99 12.66
C SER A 246 0.26 -5.09 13.70
N SER A 247 0.33 -6.08 14.58
CA SER A 247 -0.69 -6.34 15.60
C SER A 247 -0.10 -6.35 17.01
N VAL A 248 -0.84 -5.76 17.92
CA VAL A 248 -0.58 -5.71 19.36
C VAL A 248 -1.76 -6.33 20.10
N GLY A 249 -1.74 -7.67 20.25
CA GLY A 249 -2.75 -8.42 21.00
C GLY A 249 -4.16 -8.41 20.39
N ALA A 250 -4.29 -8.13 19.07
CA ALA A 250 -5.57 -8.02 18.40
C ALA A 250 -6.14 -9.39 17.94
N GLU A 251 -7.34 -9.35 17.33
CA GLU A 251 -7.95 -10.50 16.67
C GLU A 251 -7.99 -10.30 15.17
N ILE A 252 -7.43 -11.23 14.38
CA ILE A 252 -7.42 -11.17 12.91
C ILE A 252 -7.86 -12.51 12.33
N GLU A 253 -8.90 -12.49 11.50
CA GLU A 253 -9.29 -13.56 10.59
C GLU A 253 -8.95 -13.12 9.16
N ALA A 254 -7.99 -13.78 8.49
CA ALA A 254 -7.56 -13.41 7.15
C ALA A 254 -7.58 -14.56 6.16
N ASN A 255 -8.04 -14.31 4.93
CA ASN A 255 -8.00 -15.30 3.87
C ASN A 255 -7.73 -14.69 2.50
N ASN A 256 -7.09 -15.46 1.62
CA ASN A 256 -6.75 -15.05 0.27
C ASN A 256 -6.02 -13.69 0.21
N CYS A 257 -5.05 -13.45 1.09
CA CYS A 257 -4.34 -12.18 1.16
C CYS A 257 -2.89 -12.32 0.68
N LEU A 258 -2.43 -11.32 -0.07
CA LEU A 258 -1.03 -11.12 -0.39
C LEU A 258 -0.47 -9.98 0.44
N ILE A 259 0.51 -10.25 1.28
CA ILE A 259 1.27 -9.24 2.01
C ILE A 259 2.72 -9.34 1.58
N SER A 260 3.25 -8.28 0.95
CA SER A 260 4.60 -8.38 0.37
C SER A 260 5.35 -7.06 0.31
N ASP A 261 6.64 -7.15 0.03
CA ASP A 261 7.55 -6.03 -0.20
C ASP A 261 7.51 -4.99 0.94
N CYS A 262 7.94 -5.41 2.13
CA CYS A 262 7.97 -4.59 3.33
C CYS A 262 9.39 -4.42 3.89
N GLY A 263 9.73 -3.22 4.34
CA GLY A 263 11.07 -2.86 4.79
C GLY A 263 11.52 -3.54 6.08
N ALA A 264 10.57 -3.97 6.91
CA ALA A 264 10.83 -4.80 8.07
C ALA A 264 10.06 -6.13 7.99
N PHE A 265 8.78 -6.14 8.26
CA PHE A 265 7.97 -7.35 8.31
C PHE A 265 6.83 -7.29 7.28
N THR A 266 6.48 -8.39 6.63
CA THR A 266 5.15 -8.45 6.02
C THR A 266 4.09 -8.51 7.12
N THR A 267 4.32 -9.31 8.17
CA THR A 267 3.40 -9.44 9.29
C THR A 267 4.15 -9.59 10.61
N ALA A 268 3.82 -8.75 11.58
CA ALA A 268 4.34 -8.80 12.95
C ALA A 268 3.17 -8.88 13.95
N LEU A 269 3.03 -10.02 14.61
CA LEU A 269 1.99 -10.32 15.61
C LEU A 269 2.67 -10.38 16.97
N THR A 270 2.41 -9.41 17.84
CA THR A 270 3.09 -9.24 19.11
C THR A 270 2.12 -9.14 20.28
N THR A 271 2.59 -9.43 21.49
CA THR A 271 1.78 -9.40 22.74
C THR A 271 0.55 -10.30 22.72
N GLY A 272 0.69 -11.48 22.11
CA GLY A 272 -0.41 -12.44 22.03
C GLY A 272 -1.49 -12.02 21.03
N GLY A 273 -2.74 -12.41 21.31
CA GLY A 273 -3.90 -12.17 20.44
C GLY A 273 -4.57 -13.46 19.96
N SER A 274 -5.41 -13.34 18.92
CA SER A 274 -6.09 -14.46 18.26
C SER A 274 -6.01 -14.27 16.76
N TYR A 275 -5.43 -15.24 16.05
CA TYR A 275 -5.11 -15.09 14.63
C TYR A 275 -5.49 -16.33 13.84
N GLU A 276 -6.09 -16.13 12.67
CA GLU A 276 -6.30 -17.16 11.67
C GLU A 276 -5.92 -16.59 10.29
N PHE A 277 -5.00 -17.27 9.58
CA PHE A 277 -4.60 -16.91 8.23
C PHE A 277 -4.71 -18.14 7.33
N ILE A 278 -5.61 -18.08 6.36
CA ILE A 278 -5.89 -19.17 5.43
C ILE A 278 -5.62 -18.74 3.99
N GLN A 279 -4.88 -19.56 3.23
CA GLN A 279 -4.57 -19.28 1.82
C GLN A 279 -3.92 -17.88 1.64
N CYS A 280 -2.98 -17.53 2.51
CA CYS A 280 -2.27 -16.26 2.46
C CYS A 280 -0.82 -16.43 1.97
N THR A 281 -0.33 -15.43 1.25
CA THR A 281 1.08 -15.34 0.82
C THR A 281 1.76 -14.17 1.54
N PHE A 282 2.78 -14.48 2.31
CA PHE A 282 3.69 -13.52 2.95
C PHE A 282 5.03 -13.60 2.22
N ALA A 283 5.29 -12.66 1.29
CA ALA A 283 6.45 -12.72 0.42
C ALA A 283 7.29 -11.44 0.52
N ASN A 284 8.55 -11.54 0.96
CA ASN A 284 9.34 -10.35 1.19
C ASN A 284 10.68 -10.35 0.43
N TYR A 285 10.67 -9.71 -0.73
CA TYR A 285 11.83 -9.51 -1.60
C TYR A 285 12.28 -8.03 -1.62
N TRP A 286 12.15 -7.34 -0.48
CA TRP A 286 12.47 -5.93 -0.32
C TRP A 286 13.83 -5.53 -0.89
N GLY A 287 13.82 -4.63 -1.85
CA GLY A 287 14.99 -4.16 -2.59
C GLY A 287 15.39 -2.70 -2.35
N TRP A 288 14.60 -1.91 -1.58
CA TRP A 288 14.85 -0.48 -1.38
C TRP A 288 15.95 -0.14 -0.38
N SER A 289 16.19 -1.03 0.58
CA SER A 289 17.23 -0.88 1.59
C SER A 289 17.61 -2.24 2.17
N HIS A 290 18.63 -2.28 3.03
CA HIS A 290 18.97 -3.49 3.77
C HIS A 290 17.86 -3.86 4.76
N ARG A 291 17.31 -5.06 4.64
CA ARG A 291 16.38 -5.68 5.60
C ARG A 291 17.15 -6.68 6.46
N ALA A 292 16.95 -6.61 7.78
CA ALA A 292 17.58 -7.52 8.74
C ALA A 292 16.56 -8.33 9.56
N THR A 293 15.27 -8.04 9.40
CA THR A 293 14.17 -8.69 10.10
C THR A 293 13.53 -9.78 9.22
N PRO A 294 12.99 -10.85 9.82
CA PRO A 294 12.25 -11.87 9.08
C PRO A 294 10.99 -11.30 8.43
N THR A 295 10.45 -12.01 7.47
CA THR A 295 9.16 -11.69 6.83
C THR A 295 8.02 -11.73 7.85
N PHE A 296 8.04 -12.73 8.72
CA PHE A 296 6.95 -13.04 9.66
C PHE A 296 7.47 -13.14 11.09
N LEU A 297 6.83 -12.39 12.02
CA LEU A 297 7.09 -12.41 13.45
C LEU A 297 5.83 -12.82 14.22
N LEU A 298 5.94 -13.81 15.11
CA LEU A 298 4.91 -14.22 16.06
C LEU A 298 5.49 -14.24 17.47
N SER A 299 4.90 -13.48 18.41
CA SER A 299 5.37 -13.43 19.79
C SER A 299 4.23 -13.10 20.77
N ASN A 300 4.31 -13.66 22.00
CA ASN A 300 3.42 -13.29 23.10
C ASN A 300 3.92 -12.10 23.91
N TYR A 301 4.95 -11.41 23.45
CA TYR A 301 5.49 -10.24 24.13
C TYR A 301 6.00 -9.17 23.13
N TYR A 302 6.23 -7.99 23.67
CA TYR A 302 6.97 -6.92 23.01
C TYR A 302 7.98 -6.33 23.99
N ASN A 303 9.24 -6.28 23.59
CA ASN A 303 10.32 -5.75 24.40
C ASN A 303 10.45 -4.23 24.21
N LEU A 304 10.09 -3.44 25.21
CA LEU A 304 10.24 -2.00 25.18
C LEU A 304 11.71 -1.58 25.45
N ASN A 305 12.39 -2.33 26.35
CA ASN A 305 13.80 -2.18 26.71
C ASN A 305 14.24 -3.42 27.49
N ASP A 306 15.51 -3.53 27.82
CA ASP A 306 16.11 -4.71 28.48
C ASP A 306 15.42 -5.19 29.77
N THR A 307 14.49 -4.42 30.33
CA THR A 307 13.84 -4.71 31.62
C THR A 307 12.31 -4.60 31.60
N ALA A 308 11.71 -4.10 30.52
CA ALA A 308 10.27 -3.86 30.43
C ALA A 308 9.68 -4.55 29.21
N PHE A 309 8.75 -5.47 29.46
CA PHE A 309 8.02 -6.22 28.45
C PHE A 309 6.53 -5.92 28.57
N PHE A 310 5.85 -5.81 27.40
CA PHE A 310 4.41 -5.96 27.32
C PHE A 310 4.14 -7.42 26.93
N THR A 311 3.25 -8.08 27.64
CA THR A 311 2.93 -9.49 27.40
C THR A 311 1.43 -9.69 27.24
N GLY A 312 1.02 -10.74 26.54
CA GLY A 312 -0.36 -11.14 26.42
C GLY A 312 -0.50 -12.58 25.93
N ASP A 313 -1.65 -13.19 26.22
CA ASP A 313 -1.93 -14.56 25.79
C ASP A 313 -2.05 -14.62 24.26
N LEU A 314 -1.25 -15.45 23.61
CA LEU A 314 -1.51 -15.92 22.26
C LEU A 314 -2.49 -17.07 22.35
N VAL A 315 -3.78 -16.73 22.31
CA VAL A 315 -4.87 -17.70 22.52
C VAL A 315 -4.91 -18.70 21.37
N GLN A 316 -4.69 -18.20 20.15
CA GLN A 316 -4.70 -18.98 18.93
C GLN A 316 -3.89 -18.24 17.85
N ALA A 317 -3.11 -18.98 17.04
CA ALA A 317 -2.51 -18.46 15.82
C ALA A 317 -2.40 -19.59 14.79
N ASP A 318 -3.41 -19.73 13.95
CA ASP A 318 -3.53 -20.82 12.97
C ASP A 318 -3.22 -20.33 11.55
N PHE A 319 -2.30 -21.02 10.90
CA PHE A 319 -1.89 -20.76 9.52
C PHE A 319 -2.16 -21.98 8.66
N GLY A 320 -3.05 -21.86 7.67
CA GLY A 320 -3.47 -22.94 6.79
C GLY A 320 -3.21 -22.66 5.31
N ASN A 321 -2.58 -23.57 4.60
CA ASN A 321 -2.24 -23.46 3.19
C ASN A 321 -1.49 -22.15 2.84
N CYS A 322 -0.62 -21.67 3.70
CA CYS A 322 0.09 -20.39 3.54
C CYS A 322 1.50 -20.56 2.96
N ILE A 323 2.00 -19.52 2.30
CA ILE A 323 3.41 -19.37 1.92
C ILE A 323 4.01 -18.24 2.74
N ILE A 324 5.15 -18.50 3.43
CA ILE A 324 5.96 -17.47 4.11
C ILE A 324 7.39 -17.57 3.58
N TYR A 325 7.76 -16.66 2.70
CA TYR A 325 9.02 -16.77 1.97
C TYR A 325 9.65 -15.38 1.67
N GLY A 326 10.93 -15.36 1.37
CA GLY A 326 11.60 -14.12 1.03
C GLY A 326 13.09 -14.28 0.74
N SER A 327 13.81 -13.15 0.73
CA SER A 327 15.22 -13.08 0.33
C SER A 327 16.22 -13.46 1.43
N LEU A 328 15.82 -13.47 2.71
CA LEU A 328 16.71 -13.84 3.82
C LEU A 328 16.76 -15.37 4.01
N GLU A 329 17.73 -15.85 4.77
CA GLU A 329 17.86 -17.27 5.12
C GLU A 329 16.78 -17.72 6.11
N ASN A 330 16.39 -16.81 7.03
CA ASN A 330 15.30 -17.03 7.98
C ASN A 330 14.19 -15.97 7.77
N GLU A 331 13.00 -16.42 7.43
CA GLU A 331 11.85 -15.54 7.15
C GLU A 331 10.70 -15.75 8.15
N VAL A 332 10.83 -16.71 9.07
CA VAL A 332 9.86 -16.99 10.13
C VAL A 332 10.54 -16.87 11.48
N PHE A 333 10.03 -16.02 12.35
CA PHE A 333 10.51 -15.88 13.71
C PHE A 333 9.34 -16.08 14.69
N VAL A 334 9.41 -17.16 15.47
CA VAL A 334 8.45 -17.50 16.51
C VAL A 334 9.19 -17.39 17.83
N ASP A 335 8.76 -16.48 18.70
CA ASP A 335 9.49 -16.14 19.91
C ASP A 335 8.55 -16.05 21.12
N GLU A 336 8.73 -16.99 22.04
CA GLU A 336 7.94 -17.12 23.25
C GLU A 336 8.68 -16.58 24.48
N LEU A 337 8.04 -15.72 25.22
CA LEU A 337 8.42 -15.44 26.61
C LEU A 337 7.66 -16.42 27.52
N GLU A 338 8.34 -17.40 28.10
CA GLU A 338 7.72 -18.46 28.93
C GLU A 338 6.84 -17.92 30.06
N THR A 339 7.16 -16.74 30.58
CA THR A 339 6.38 -16.06 31.63
C THR A 339 5.33 -15.12 31.06
N GLY A 340 5.20 -15.05 29.74
CA GLY A 340 4.36 -14.09 29.00
C GLY A 340 2.90 -14.50 28.85
N GLY A 341 2.53 -15.70 29.31
CA GLY A 341 1.17 -16.24 29.18
C GLY A 341 1.09 -17.42 28.22
N VAL A 342 -0.12 -17.70 27.72
CA VAL A 342 -0.37 -18.80 26.77
C VAL A 342 0.29 -18.48 25.42
N PHE A 343 0.80 -19.54 24.73
CA PHE A 343 1.41 -19.42 23.42
C PHE A 343 1.01 -20.60 22.53
N ASN A 344 -0.18 -20.49 21.91
CA ASN A 344 -0.75 -21.52 21.03
C ASN A 344 -0.64 -21.08 19.56
N TYR A 345 0.00 -21.91 18.73
CA TYR A 345 0.06 -21.66 17.29
C TYR A 345 0.14 -22.97 16.50
N THR A 346 -0.31 -22.95 15.25
CA THR A 346 -0.18 -24.05 14.31
C THR A 346 0.09 -23.58 12.89
N PHE A 347 1.00 -24.27 12.21
CA PHE A 347 1.20 -24.18 10.76
C PHE A 347 0.74 -25.50 10.14
N ASN A 348 -0.24 -25.45 9.26
CA ASN A 348 -0.86 -26.62 8.65
C ASN A 348 -0.85 -26.51 7.11
N HIS A 349 -0.14 -27.41 6.42
CA HIS A 349 0.08 -27.35 4.97
C HIS A 349 0.64 -25.98 4.54
N CYS A 350 1.74 -25.58 5.14
CA CYS A 350 2.41 -24.30 4.82
C CYS A 350 3.78 -24.55 4.20
N LEU A 351 4.20 -23.63 3.32
CA LEU A 351 5.57 -23.57 2.82
C LEU A 351 6.27 -22.39 3.48
N ILE A 352 7.34 -22.65 4.23
CA ILE A 352 8.06 -21.63 4.98
C ILE A 352 9.56 -21.62 4.64
N LYS A 353 10.18 -20.45 4.77
CA LYS A 353 11.65 -20.34 4.75
C LYS A 353 12.15 -20.04 6.15
N ALA A 354 12.85 -21.00 6.73
CA ALA A 354 13.30 -20.94 8.12
C ALA A 354 14.68 -21.58 8.28
N ASP A 355 15.45 -21.07 9.23
CA ASP A 355 16.67 -21.69 9.69
C ASP A 355 16.40 -22.67 10.87
N THR A 356 17.45 -23.15 11.50
CA THR A 356 17.36 -24.10 12.61
C THR A 356 16.83 -23.50 13.92
N SER A 357 16.51 -22.21 13.97
CA SER A 357 15.88 -21.57 15.15
C SER A 357 14.40 -21.95 15.30
N VAL A 358 13.75 -22.40 14.21
CA VAL A 358 12.38 -22.89 14.22
C VAL A 358 12.39 -24.43 14.25
N ASP A 359 11.87 -25.03 15.31
CA ASP A 359 11.79 -26.49 15.44
C ASP A 359 10.56 -27.04 14.68
N VAL A 360 10.72 -27.18 13.37
CA VAL A 360 9.67 -27.74 12.49
C VAL A 360 9.42 -29.24 12.68
N ALA A 361 10.22 -29.92 13.51
CA ALA A 361 9.98 -31.32 13.89
C ALA A 361 8.91 -31.46 14.96
N ASP A 362 8.52 -30.39 15.62
CA ASP A 362 7.37 -30.36 16.54
C ASP A 362 6.06 -30.44 15.75
N LEU A 363 5.54 -31.69 15.60
CA LEU A 363 4.31 -31.95 14.85
C LEU A 363 3.04 -31.42 15.53
N ALA A 364 3.12 -30.94 16.77
CA ALA A 364 1.99 -30.32 17.44
C ALA A 364 1.76 -28.92 16.83
N ASN A 365 2.84 -28.22 16.48
CA ASN A 365 2.80 -26.87 15.92
C ASN A 365 2.99 -26.84 14.40
N PHE A 366 3.67 -27.86 13.81
CA PHE A 366 3.96 -27.91 12.36
C PHE A 366 3.43 -29.19 11.74
N ASN A 367 2.29 -29.10 11.05
CA ASN A 367 1.61 -30.23 10.41
C ASN A 367 1.73 -30.15 8.89
N ASN A 368 2.44 -31.10 8.25
CA ASN A 368 2.70 -31.09 6.81
C ASN A 368 3.28 -29.73 6.30
N VAL A 369 4.37 -29.29 6.91
CA VAL A 369 5.05 -28.05 6.55
C VAL A 369 6.27 -28.35 5.71
N TRP A 370 6.40 -27.70 4.55
CA TRP A 370 7.58 -27.75 3.71
C TRP A 370 8.52 -26.61 4.08
N VAL A 371 9.81 -26.88 4.14
CA VAL A 371 10.82 -25.92 4.60
C VAL A 371 11.88 -25.72 3.54
N ASN A 372 12.16 -24.46 3.20
CA ASN A 372 13.24 -24.06 2.31
C ASN A 372 13.14 -24.59 0.85
N GLU A 373 11.97 -25.07 0.44
CA GLU A 373 11.68 -25.33 -0.97
C GLU A 373 11.29 -23.99 -1.66
N GLU A 374 11.76 -23.74 -2.87
CA GLU A 374 11.40 -22.52 -3.60
C GLU A 374 9.93 -22.56 -4.02
N PRO A 375 9.11 -21.55 -3.67
CA PRO A 375 7.68 -21.55 -3.97
C PRO A 375 7.37 -21.68 -5.46
N GLY A 376 8.20 -21.09 -6.32
CA GLY A 376 8.00 -21.03 -7.76
C GLY A 376 7.18 -19.81 -8.19
N PHE A 377 7.41 -18.66 -7.57
CA PHE A 377 6.80 -17.38 -8.01
C PHE A 377 7.30 -16.98 -9.41
N ILE A 378 6.42 -16.40 -10.24
CA ILE A 378 6.73 -16.03 -11.63
C ILE A 378 7.82 -14.96 -11.68
N PHE A 379 7.64 -13.80 -11.03
CA PHE A 379 8.60 -12.70 -11.02
C PHE A 379 8.55 -11.95 -9.67
N PRO A 380 9.12 -12.51 -8.60
CA PRO A 380 9.07 -11.87 -7.28
C PRO A 380 9.79 -10.52 -7.21
N GLY A 381 10.80 -10.30 -8.08
CA GLY A 381 11.48 -8.99 -8.22
C GLY A 381 10.65 -7.92 -8.93
N GLU A 382 9.56 -8.29 -9.57
CA GLU A 382 8.57 -7.40 -10.20
C GLU A 382 7.22 -7.50 -9.48
N PHE A 383 7.23 -7.96 -8.22
CA PHE A 383 6.08 -8.09 -7.32
C PHE A 383 4.98 -9.03 -7.84
N ASN A 384 5.30 -9.93 -8.78
CA ASN A 384 4.38 -10.96 -9.26
C ASN A 384 4.61 -12.27 -8.50
N PHE A 385 3.75 -12.54 -7.54
CA PHE A 385 3.78 -13.72 -6.65
C PHE A 385 2.79 -14.80 -7.06
N GLN A 386 2.27 -14.77 -8.29
CA GLN A 386 1.55 -15.90 -8.86
C GLN A 386 2.50 -17.07 -9.08
N LEU A 387 1.97 -18.28 -9.08
CA LEU A 387 2.77 -19.50 -9.23
C LEU A 387 3.06 -19.81 -10.70
N ASP A 388 4.29 -20.24 -10.99
CA ASP A 388 4.68 -20.74 -12.32
C ASP A 388 4.15 -22.17 -12.54
N THR A 389 4.17 -22.65 -13.78
CA THR A 389 3.75 -24.00 -14.19
C THR A 389 4.49 -25.12 -13.44
N LEU A 390 5.72 -24.89 -13.06
CA LEU A 390 6.57 -25.85 -12.34
C LEU A 390 6.76 -25.48 -10.88
N ALA A 391 5.89 -24.61 -10.33
CA ALA A 391 5.99 -24.17 -8.96
C ALA A 391 5.91 -25.34 -7.99
N PHE A 392 6.75 -25.34 -6.96
CA PHE A 392 6.72 -26.33 -5.90
C PHE A 392 5.43 -26.22 -5.07
N ALA A 393 4.97 -24.99 -4.83
CA ALA A 393 3.78 -24.70 -4.01
C ALA A 393 2.44 -25.15 -4.62
N LYS A 394 2.47 -25.69 -5.86
CA LYS A 394 1.28 -26.12 -6.59
C LYS A 394 0.76 -27.46 -6.09
N ASP A 395 -0.57 -27.59 -6.01
CA ASP A 395 -1.30 -28.82 -5.64
C ASP A 395 -0.92 -29.38 -4.23
N LEU A 396 -0.35 -28.58 -3.33
CA LEU A 396 0.09 -29.02 -2.01
C LEU A 396 -0.84 -28.60 -0.85
N GLY A 397 -1.83 -27.78 -1.13
CA GLY A 397 -2.77 -27.33 -0.13
C GLY A 397 -3.72 -28.44 0.32
N LEU A 398 -4.18 -28.37 1.56
CA LEU A 398 -5.19 -29.27 2.09
C LEU A 398 -6.58 -28.82 1.66
N LEU A 399 -7.31 -29.68 0.96
CA LEU A 399 -8.65 -29.39 0.42
C LEU A 399 -9.62 -28.89 1.50
N GLN A 400 -9.64 -29.54 2.69
CA GLN A 400 -10.53 -29.15 3.78
C GLN A 400 -10.29 -27.72 4.30
N ILE A 401 -9.06 -27.22 4.14
CA ILE A 401 -8.72 -25.83 4.49
C ILE A 401 -9.18 -24.88 3.38
N ALA A 402 -9.11 -25.30 2.12
CA ALA A 402 -9.49 -24.49 0.96
C ALA A 402 -11.00 -24.44 0.70
N GLU A 403 -11.75 -25.50 1.05
CA GLU A 403 -13.20 -25.60 0.78
C GLU A 403 -14.03 -24.38 1.21
N PRO A 404 -13.77 -23.73 2.38
CA PRO A 404 -14.49 -22.50 2.76
C PRO A 404 -14.11 -21.28 1.90
N PHE A 405 -12.97 -21.34 1.20
CA PHE A 405 -12.41 -20.26 0.38
C PHE A 405 -12.09 -20.77 -1.04
N PRO A 406 -13.12 -21.20 -1.82
CA PRO A 406 -12.93 -21.97 -3.04
C PRO A 406 -12.40 -21.15 -4.23
N ILE A 407 -12.32 -19.82 -4.08
CA ILE A 407 -11.87 -18.89 -5.11
C ILE A 407 -10.63 -18.18 -4.60
N ASP A 408 -9.61 -18.06 -5.43
CA ASP A 408 -8.37 -17.36 -5.12
C ASP A 408 -8.47 -15.83 -5.24
N LEU A 409 -7.39 -15.14 -4.99
CA LEU A 409 -7.30 -13.67 -5.05
C LEU A 409 -7.61 -13.09 -6.45
N LEU A 410 -7.46 -13.87 -7.52
CA LEU A 410 -7.71 -13.47 -8.92
C LEU A 410 -9.01 -14.06 -9.50
N GLY A 411 -9.80 -14.77 -8.71
CA GLY A 411 -11.06 -15.36 -9.17
C GLY A 411 -10.92 -16.76 -9.74
N SER A 412 -9.74 -17.40 -9.63
CA SER A 412 -9.55 -18.79 -10.06
C SER A 412 -10.12 -19.76 -9.02
N SER A 413 -10.70 -20.87 -9.48
CA SER A 413 -11.21 -21.89 -8.59
C SER A 413 -10.08 -22.79 -8.07
N ARG A 414 -10.03 -22.97 -6.76
CA ARG A 414 -9.09 -23.89 -6.07
C ARG A 414 -9.52 -25.35 -6.12
N LEU A 415 -10.69 -25.63 -6.71
CA LEU A 415 -11.32 -26.95 -6.66
C LEU A 415 -11.39 -27.61 -8.05
N ASP A 416 -10.85 -26.97 -9.09
CA ASP A 416 -11.07 -27.40 -10.48
C ASP A 416 -9.94 -28.27 -11.08
N ASP A 417 -8.85 -28.50 -10.32
CA ASP A 417 -7.72 -29.35 -10.75
C ASP A 417 -7.31 -30.42 -9.73
N SER A 418 -5.98 -30.68 -9.57
CA SER A 418 -5.49 -31.80 -8.76
C SER A 418 -5.57 -31.56 -7.26
N GLY A 419 -5.60 -30.30 -6.83
CA GLY A 419 -5.68 -29.87 -5.44
C GLY A 419 -5.38 -28.40 -5.31
N PRO A 420 -5.77 -27.76 -4.19
CA PRO A 420 -5.52 -26.35 -4.01
C PRO A 420 -4.02 -26.05 -3.91
N ASP A 421 -3.60 -24.94 -4.49
CA ASP A 421 -2.25 -24.42 -4.34
C ASP A 421 -2.05 -23.82 -2.93
N LEU A 422 -0.79 -23.70 -2.50
CA LEU A 422 -0.47 -22.92 -1.32
C LEU A 422 -0.48 -21.42 -1.64
N GLY A 423 -0.89 -20.62 -0.64
CA GLY A 423 -0.88 -19.16 -0.73
C GLY A 423 -2.13 -18.54 -1.37
N ALA A 424 -2.02 -17.26 -1.72
CA ALA A 424 -3.15 -16.44 -2.17
C ALA A 424 -3.60 -16.69 -3.61
N TYR A 425 -2.79 -17.38 -4.40
CA TYR A 425 -3.04 -17.58 -5.84
C TYR A 425 -3.19 -19.04 -6.18
N GLU A 426 -4.05 -19.32 -7.15
CA GLU A 426 -4.28 -20.62 -7.75
C GLU A 426 -3.77 -20.66 -9.18
N ARG A 427 -2.97 -21.66 -9.51
CA ARG A 427 -2.47 -21.92 -10.86
C ARG A 427 -3.29 -22.99 -11.53
N ILE A 428 -4.21 -22.61 -12.40
CA ILE A 428 -4.97 -23.55 -13.22
C ILE A 428 -4.14 -23.97 -14.43
N GLU A 429 -3.99 -25.27 -14.65
CA GLU A 429 -3.38 -25.80 -15.87
C GLU A 429 -4.42 -25.92 -16.99
N GLU A 430 -4.10 -25.34 -18.14
CA GLU A 430 -4.88 -25.61 -19.36
C GLU A 430 -4.79 -27.10 -19.70
N VAL A 431 -5.89 -27.81 -19.58
CA VAL A 431 -5.98 -29.19 -20.06
C VAL A 431 -5.72 -29.19 -21.56
N ALA A 432 -4.56 -29.70 -21.98
CA ALA A 432 -4.25 -29.81 -23.39
C ALA A 432 -5.38 -30.56 -24.10
N PRO A 433 -5.93 -30.04 -25.22
CA PRO A 433 -7.03 -30.67 -25.90
C PRO A 433 -6.61 -32.09 -26.29
N THR A 434 -7.33 -33.09 -25.79
CA THR A 434 -7.11 -34.50 -26.13
C THR A 434 -7.16 -34.63 -27.67
N ARG A 435 -5.99 -34.89 -28.25
CA ARG A 435 -5.93 -35.26 -29.68
C ARG A 435 -6.77 -36.52 -29.84
N ASN A 436 -8.03 -36.36 -30.33
CA ASN A 436 -8.79 -37.49 -30.80
C ASN A 436 -7.98 -38.14 -31.92
N SER A 437 -7.36 -39.27 -31.61
CA SER A 437 -6.78 -40.17 -32.61
C SER A 437 -7.90 -40.63 -33.56
N ARG A 438 -7.88 -40.14 -34.78
CA ARG A 438 -8.64 -40.71 -35.89
C ARG A 438 -7.89 -41.91 -36.45
#